data_ff47e766594baefbcdddbbcfe6e96944
#
_entry.id   ff47e766594baefbcdddbbcfe6e96944
#
_cell.length_a   1.000
_cell.length_b   1.000
_cell.length_c   1.000
_cell.angle_alpha   90.00
_cell.angle_beta   90.00
_cell.angle_gamma   90.00
#
_symmetry.space_group_name_H-M   'P 1'
#
loop_
_entity.id
_entity.type
_entity.pdbx_description
1 polymer ?
#
loop_
_entity_poly.entity_id
_entity_poly.type
_entity_poly.pdbx_seq_one_letter_code
_entity_poly.pdbx_strand_id
1 'polypeptide(L)'
;MKTAFVCDSTLQVNEEFCKNYPLSIVPLEVRLDDELYEDNVTITPEEFYKKINSGMKPSTSQPSVGKILEVYENLKAQGFERIVAFTVTSKLSGTYSSFTQASELIEGIDIKIIDTLQVARIVGCAVEKIIKDFSNGNLAYENIEDECRKLLKQQNILVTIEN
;
A
#
# COMPACT_ATOMS: atom_id res chain seq x y z
N MET A 1 9.52 -19.95 -6.01
CA MET A 1 9.81 -18.94 -4.97
C MET A 1 8.50 -18.43 -4.41
N LYS A 2 8.36 -18.47 -3.09
CA LYS A 2 7.14 -18.05 -2.38
C LYS A 2 7.10 -16.51 -2.35
N THR A 3 6.05 -15.93 -2.92
CA THR A 3 5.91 -14.47 -3.10
C THR A 3 4.81 -13.93 -2.20
N ALA A 4 5.08 -12.86 -1.46
CA ALA A 4 4.10 -12.06 -0.74
C ALA A 4 3.90 -10.70 -1.44
N PHE A 5 2.80 -10.05 -1.07
CA PHE A 5 2.46 -8.73 -1.56
C PHE A 5 2.31 -7.76 -0.39
N VAL A 6 2.67 -6.49 -0.63
CA VAL A 6 2.51 -5.41 0.35
C VAL A 6 1.91 -4.20 -0.37
N CYS A 7 1.05 -3.46 0.29
CA CYS A 7 0.59 -2.16 -0.21
C CYS A 7 0.39 -1.18 0.94
N ASP A 8 0.32 0.10 0.63
CA ASP A 8 -0.10 1.09 1.61
C ASP A 8 -1.63 1.22 1.68
N SER A 9 -2.14 1.81 2.75
CA SER A 9 -3.58 1.89 3.02
C SER A 9 -4.36 2.78 2.04
N THR A 10 -3.71 3.72 1.34
CA THR A 10 -4.39 4.59 0.36
C THR A 10 -4.95 3.82 -0.83
N LEU A 11 -4.44 2.60 -1.09
CA LEU A 11 -4.91 1.76 -2.18
C LEU A 11 -6.27 1.13 -1.90
N GLN A 12 -6.74 1.17 -0.65
CA GLN A 12 -8.08 0.72 -0.24
C GLN A 12 -8.42 -0.70 -0.74
N VAL A 13 -7.48 -1.62 -0.59
CA VAL A 13 -7.70 -3.03 -0.91
C VAL A 13 -8.77 -3.60 0.02
N ASN A 14 -9.59 -4.52 -0.50
CA ASN A 14 -10.63 -5.16 0.29
C ASN A 14 -10.00 -6.04 1.39
N GLU A 15 -10.42 -5.85 2.65
CA GLU A 15 -9.93 -6.62 3.80
C GLU A 15 -10.18 -8.13 3.66
N GLU A 16 -11.33 -8.52 3.08
CA GLU A 16 -11.63 -9.93 2.82
C GLU A 16 -10.64 -10.53 1.80
N PHE A 17 -10.17 -9.72 0.86
CA PHE A 17 -9.12 -10.12 -0.07
C PHE A 17 -7.82 -10.47 0.65
N CYS A 18 -7.41 -9.66 1.63
CA CYS A 18 -6.19 -9.89 2.42
C CYS A 18 -6.24 -11.20 3.24
N LYS A 19 -7.43 -11.70 3.59
CA LYS A 19 -7.59 -12.99 4.28
C LYS A 19 -7.33 -14.20 3.38
N ASN A 20 -7.50 -14.04 2.07
CA ASN A 20 -7.40 -15.14 1.09
C ASN A 20 -6.09 -15.13 0.32
N TYR A 21 -5.32 -14.04 0.38
CA TYR A 21 -4.07 -13.87 -0.36
C TYR A 21 -2.96 -13.34 0.56
N PRO A 22 -1.68 -13.65 0.29
CA PRO A 22 -0.56 -13.17 1.09
C PRO A 22 -0.28 -11.67 0.83
N LEU A 23 -1.23 -10.82 1.21
CA LEU A 23 -1.17 -9.37 1.08
C LEU A 23 -1.20 -8.70 2.45
N SER A 24 -0.19 -7.90 2.73
CA SER A 24 -0.10 -7.05 3.93
C SER A 24 -0.34 -5.60 3.58
N ILE A 25 -1.10 -4.89 4.42
CA ILE A 25 -1.34 -3.44 4.28
C ILE A 25 -0.50 -2.70 5.31
N VAL A 26 0.29 -1.73 4.85
CA VAL A 26 1.01 -0.80 5.72
C VAL A 26 0.20 0.49 5.85
N PRO A 27 -0.30 0.83 7.04
CA PRO A 27 -1.13 2.02 7.21
C PRO A 27 -0.30 3.30 7.09
N LEU A 28 -0.89 4.33 6.45
CA LEU A 28 -0.41 5.70 6.59
C LEU A 28 -0.67 6.20 8.00
N GLU A 29 0.10 7.19 8.41
CA GLU A 29 -0.15 7.91 9.66
C GLU A 29 -1.17 9.02 9.40
N VAL A 30 -2.16 9.13 10.29
CA VAL A 30 -3.17 10.18 10.30
C VAL A 30 -3.02 10.97 11.60
N ARG A 31 -2.83 12.26 11.50
CA ARG A 31 -2.77 13.16 12.64
C ARG A 31 -4.00 14.05 12.65
N LEU A 32 -4.64 14.13 13.81
CA LEU A 32 -5.73 15.07 14.10
C LEU A 32 -5.30 15.95 15.26
N ASP A 33 -4.96 17.21 14.98
CA ASP A 33 -4.25 18.10 15.89
C ASP A 33 -3.00 17.42 16.48
N ASP A 34 -2.97 17.11 17.78
CA ASP A 34 -1.82 16.46 18.46
C ASP A 34 -2.00 14.91 18.57
N GLU A 35 -3.12 14.36 18.14
CA GLU A 35 -3.40 12.93 18.20
C GLU A 35 -2.90 12.23 16.94
N LEU A 36 -2.16 11.11 17.12
CA LEU A 36 -1.60 10.30 16.03
C LEU A 36 -2.33 8.97 15.91
N TYR A 37 -2.71 8.63 14.71
CA TYR A 37 -3.45 7.42 14.36
C TYR A 37 -2.82 6.69 13.18
N GLU A 38 -3.19 5.43 13.02
CA GLU A 38 -2.91 4.61 11.86
C GLU A 38 -4.20 4.41 11.05
N ASP A 39 -4.13 4.75 9.77
CA ASP A 39 -5.27 4.69 8.84
C ASP A 39 -5.91 3.29 8.80
N ASN A 40 -7.19 3.21 9.10
CA ASN A 40 -7.99 1.97 9.21
C ASN A 40 -7.49 0.94 10.25
N VAL A 41 -6.56 1.31 11.14
CA VAL A 41 -6.08 0.45 12.24
C VAL A 41 -6.50 1.00 13.59
N THR A 42 -6.11 2.24 13.90
CA THR A 42 -6.43 2.90 15.19
C THR A 42 -7.46 4.04 15.04
N ILE A 43 -7.88 4.33 13.82
CA ILE A 43 -8.99 5.23 13.52
C ILE A 43 -9.76 4.71 12.32
N THR A 44 -11.09 4.65 12.46
CA THR A 44 -11.99 4.32 11.34
C THR A 44 -12.36 5.58 10.55
N PRO A 45 -12.82 5.44 9.29
CA PRO A 45 -13.31 6.58 8.51
C PRO A 45 -14.44 7.35 9.22
N GLU A 46 -15.34 6.64 9.91
CA GLU A 46 -16.45 7.25 10.65
C GLU A 46 -15.92 8.12 11.80
N GLU A 47 -14.99 7.61 12.60
CA GLU A 47 -14.37 8.34 13.71
C GLU A 47 -13.58 9.54 13.20
N PHE A 48 -12.85 9.37 12.09
CA PHE A 48 -12.10 10.43 11.44
C PHE A 48 -13.02 11.60 11.04
N TYR A 49 -14.10 11.34 10.31
CA TYR A 49 -15.03 12.39 9.91
C TYR A 49 -15.76 13.03 11.09
N LYS A 50 -16.08 12.25 12.13
CA LYS A 50 -16.66 12.79 13.37
C LYS A 50 -15.72 13.80 14.04
N LYS A 51 -14.43 13.49 14.12
CA LYS A 51 -13.40 14.36 14.70
C LYS A 51 -13.19 15.63 13.88
N ILE A 52 -13.11 15.52 12.55
CA ILE A 52 -13.02 16.68 11.64
C ILE A 52 -14.23 17.59 11.79
N ASN A 53 -15.45 17.01 11.83
CA ASN A 53 -16.67 17.79 11.99
C ASN A 53 -16.74 18.50 13.36
N SER A 54 -15.99 18.04 14.37
CA SER A 54 -15.83 18.73 15.65
C SER A 54 -14.79 19.85 15.62
N GLY A 55 -14.09 20.05 14.49
CA GLY A 55 -13.12 21.14 14.27
C GLY A 55 -11.67 20.73 14.37
N MET A 56 -11.34 19.43 14.52
CA MET A 56 -9.95 18.97 14.51
C MET A 56 -9.35 19.06 13.11
N LYS A 57 -8.07 19.45 13.03
CA LYS A 57 -7.36 19.65 11.76
C LYS A 57 -6.62 18.38 11.35
N PRO A 58 -6.95 17.80 10.17
CA PRO A 58 -6.28 16.63 9.69
C PRO A 58 -4.95 16.94 8.99
N SER A 59 -3.99 16.05 9.17
CA SER A 59 -2.81 15.93 8.32
C SER A 59 -2.43 14.46 8.20
N THR A 60 -1.68 14.10 7.17
CA THR A 60 -1.22 12.72 6.94
C THR A 60 0.27 12.69 6.68
N SER A 61 0.91 11.60 7.03
CA SER A 61 2.29 11.31 6.66
C SER A 61 2.43 9.89 6.11
N GLN A 62 3.51 9.66 5.35
CA GLN A 62 3.86 8.33 4.89
C GLN A 62 4.19 7.42 6.09
N PRO A 63 4.06 6.09 5.91
CA PRO A 63 4.51 5.13 6.91
C PRO A 63 6.00 5.31 7.22
N SER A 64 6.39 5.13 8.47
CA SER A 64 7.80 5.16 8.83
C SER A 64 8.56 3.98 8.21
N VAL A 65 9.83 4.20 7.89
CA VAL A 65 10.74 3.16 7.35
C VAL A 65 10.79 1.94 8.29
N GLY A 66 10.84 2.18 9.61
CA GLY A 66 10.87 1.10 10.60
C GLY A 66 9.62 0.22 10.56
N LYS A 67 8.44 0.79 10.36
CA LYS A 67 7.20 0.03 10.27
C LYS A 67 7.12 -0.82 9.00
N ILE A 68 7.60 -0.31 7.89
CA ILE A 68 7.68 -1.06 6.63
C ILE A 68 8.69 -2.20 6.77
N LEU A 69 9.85 -1.92 7.36
CA LEU A 69 10.89 -2.91 7.60
C LEU A 69 10.37 -4.06 8.48
N GLU A 70 9.62 -3.78 9.53
CA GLU A 70 8.98 -4.79 10.37
C GLU A 70 8.07 -5.72 9.57
N VAL A 71 7.29 -5.18 8.64
CA VAL A 71 6.44 -5.99 7.73
C VAL A 71 7.29 -6.88 6.83
N TYR A 72 8.37 -6.37 6.26
CA TYR A 72 9.27 -7.14 5.41
C TYR A 72 9.97 -8.27 6.20
N GLU A 73 10.46 -7.98 7.41
CA GLU A 73 11.09 -8.96 8.30
C GLU A 73 10.11 -10.07 8.69
N ASN A 74 8.88 -9.72 9.03
CA ASN A 74 7.83 -10.68 9.36
C ASN A 74 7.49 -11.60 8.18
N LEU A 75 7.40 -11.07 6.96
CA LEU A 75 7.16 -11.87 5.76
C LEU A 75 8.35 -12.79 5.46
N LYS A 76 9.58 -12.31 5.59
CA LYS A 76 10.78 -13.13 5.47
C LYS A 76 10.82 -14.27 6.50
N ALA A 77 10.47 -14.00 7.77
CA ALA A 77 10.40 -15.01 8.83
C ALA A 77 9.32 -16.07 8.55
N GLN A 78 8.27 -15.74 7.81
CA GLN A 78 7.24 -16.69 7.32
C GLN A 78 7.69 -17.51 6.10
N GLY A 79 8.94 -17.35 5.66
CA GLY A 79 9.53 -18.10 4.55
C GLY A 79 9.16 -17.58 3.17
N PHE A 80 8.74 -16.33 3.05
CA PHE A 80 8.63 -15.68 1.73
C PHE A 80 10.05 -15.32 1.24
N GLU A 81 10.26 -15.55 -0.05
CA GLU A 81 11.53 -15.31 -0.74
C GLU A 81 11.47 -14.05 -1.61
N ARG A 82 10.24 -13.60 -1.92
CA ARG A 82 9.97 -12.40 -2.72
C ARG A 82 8.85 -11.59 -2.12
N ILE A 83 8.96 -10.27 -2.24
CA ILE A 83 7.90 -9.30 -1.93
C ILE A 83 7.69 -8.41 -3.16
N VAL A 84 6.42 -8.21 -3.54
CA VAL A 84 6.02 -7.17 -4.49
C VAL A 84 5.22 -6.12 -3.71
N ALA A 85 5.74 -4.92 -3.63
CA ALA A 85 5.12 -3.81 -2.93
C ALA A 85 4.53 -2.80 -3.93
N PHE A 86 3.27 -2.40 -3.70
CA PHE A 86 2.58 -1.39 -4.49
C PHE A 86 2.36 -0.15 -3.62
N THR A 87 2.74 1.01 -4.12
CA THR A 87 2.62 2.26 -3.37
C THR A 87 1.78 3.28 -4.11
N VAL A 88 1.14 4.16 -3.34
CA VAL A 88 0.57 5.41 -3.89
C VAL A 88 1.63 6.17 -4.70
N THR A 89 1.17 6.97 -5.64
CA THR A 89 2.06 7.75 -6.51
C THR A 89 3.10 8.56 -5.72
N SER A 90 4.36 8.45 -6.12
CA SER A 90 5.48 9.24 -5.58
C SER A 90 5.34 10.76 -5.81
N LYS A 91 4.44 11.17 -6.73
CA LYS A 91 4.13 12.59 -6.99
C LYS A 91 3.31 13.25 -5.90
N LEU A 92 2.63 12.48 -5.05
CA LEU A 92 1.78 12.98 -3.96
C LEU A 92 2.29 12.61 -2.57
N SER A 93 3.09 11.55 -2.43
CA SER A 93 3.50 11.04 -1.13
C SER A 93 4.94 10.53 -1.14
N GLY A 94 5.62 10.65 -0.01
CA GLY A 94 6.92 10.03 0.23
C GLY A 94 6.87 8.51 0.48
N THR A 95 5.70 7.89 0.42
CA THR A 95 5.51 6.45 0.71
C THR A 95 6.43 5.57 -0.14
N TYR A 96 6.52 5.80 -1.45
CA TYR A 96 7.44 5.06 -2.33
C TYR A 96 8.90 5.13 -1.82
N SER A 97 9.35 6.32 -1.42
CA SER A 97 10.70 6.51 -0.87
C SER A 97 10.90 5.74 0.44
N SER A 98 9.89 5.77 1.35
CA SER A 98 9.96 5.02 2.61
C SER A 98 10.05 3.50 2.38
N PHE A 99 9.27 2.96 1.42
CA PHE A 99 9.32 1.55 1.02
C PHE A 99 10.69 1.18 0.42
N THR A 100 11.25 2.04 -0.41
CA THR A 100 12.59 1.85 -0.99
C THR A 100 13.67 1.83 0.09
N GLN A 101 13.67 2.81 0.99
CA GLN A 101 14.63 2.86 2.11
C GLN A 101 14.52 1.61 3.00
N ALA A 102 13.31 1.14 3.30
CA ALA A 102 13.13 -0.09 4.08
C ALA A 102 13.69 -1.32 3.35
N SER A 103 13.56 -1.39 2.02
CA SER A 103 14.10 -2.52 1.25
C SER A 103 15.64 -2.56 1.21
N GLU A 104 16.30 -1.41 1.37
CA GLU A 104 17.76 -1.31 1.45
C GLU A 104 18.32 -1.76 2.81
N LEU A 105 17.47 -1.86 3.84
CA LEU A 105 17.86 -2.24 5.20
C LEU A 105 17.72 -3.75 5.48
N ILE A 106 17.12 -4.51 4.57
CA ILE A 106 16.91 -5.95 4.72
C ILE A 106 17.64 -6.72 3.63
N GLU A 107 18.32 -7.81 4.02
CA GLU A 107 19.01 -8.70 3.09
C GLU A 107 18.28 -10.05 2.96
N GLY A 108 18.61 -10.83 1.94
CA GLY A 108 18.17 -12.23 1.78
C GLY A 108 16.69 -12.41 1.42
N ILE A 109 16.07 -11.38 0.85
CA ILE A 109 14.74 -11.43 0.25
C ILE A 109 14.72 -10.49 -0.97
N ASP A 110 14.09 -10.91 -2.07
CA ASP A 110 13.94 -10.12 -3.29
C ASP A 110 12.73 -9.20 -3.15
N ILE A 111 12.92 -7.87 -3.20
CA ILE A 111 11.83 -6.90 -3.02
C ILE A 111 11.72 -6.02 -4.27
N LYS A 112 10.58 -6.12 -4.94
CA LYS A 112 10.20 -5.25 -6.05
C LYS A 112 9.19 -4.22 -5.57
N ILE A 113 9.49 -2.93 -5.73
CA ILE A 113 8.59 -1.83 -5.34
C ILE A 113 8.07 -1.16 -6.61
N ILE A 114 6.74 -1.05 -6.71
CA ILE A 114 6.04 -0.49 -7.86
C ILE A 114 5.37 0.82 -7.43
N ASP A 115 5.88 1.95 -7.94
CA ASP A 115 5.16 3.22 -7.90
C ASP A 115 3.97 3.13 -8.86
N THR A 116 2.77 3.12 -8.34
CA THR A 116 1.57 2.94 -9.17
C THR A 116 1.21 4.16 -10.00
N LEU A 117 1.80 5.32 -9.69
CA LEU A 117 1.51 6.62 -10.31
C LEU A 117 0.02 7.03 -10.23
N GLN A 118 -0.74 6.41 -9.34
CA GLN A 118 -2.16 6.59 -9.12
C GLN A 118 -2.49 6.55 -7.61
N VAL A 119 -3.76 6.75 -7.27
CA VAL A 119 -4.24 6.78 -5.88
C VAL A 119 -5.59 6.08 -5.74
N ALA A 120 -5.99 5.78 -4.51
CA ALA A 120 -7.31 5.34 -4.12
C ALA A 120 -7.73 3.93 -4.62
N ARG A 121 -8.99 3.58 -4.40
CA ARG A 121 -9.56 2.24 -4.65
C ARG A 121 -9.30 1.68 -6.05
N ILE A 122 -9.12 2.52 -7.05
CA ILE A 122 -8.82 2.09 -8.43
C ILE A 122 -7.51 1.29 -8.49
N VAL A 123 -6.52 1.72 -7.71
CA VAL A 123 -5.24 0.98 -7.58
C VAL A 123 -5.47 -0.34 -6.85
N GLY A 124 -6.25 -0.32 -5.78
CA GLY A 124 -6.60 -1.55 -5.05
C GLY A 124 -7.25 -2.60 -5.94
N CYS A 125 -8.18 -2.21 -6.82
CA CYS A 125 -8.79 -3.12 -7.79
C CYS A 125 -7.77 -3.73 -8.76
N ALA A 126 -6.81 -2.93 -9.24
CA ALA A 126 -5.74 -3.41 -10.12
C ALA A 126 -4.81 -4.38 -9.38
N VAL A 127 -4.42 -4.06 -8.14
CA VAL A 127 -3.58 -4.90 -7.28
C VAL A 127 -4.27 -6.23 -6.99
N GLU A 128 -5.55 -6.21 -6.61
CA GLU A 128 -6.33 -7.44 -6.39
C GLU A 128 -6.37 -8.34 -7.63
N LYS A 129 -6.58 -7.75 -8.82
CA LYS A 129 -6.55 -8.49 -10.08
C LYS A 129 -5.17 -9.10 -10.33
N ILE A 130 -4.10 -8.34 -10.18
CA ILE A 130 -2.71 -8.79 -10.38
C ILE A 130 -2.40 -9.96 -9.45
N ILE A 131 -2.73 -9.86 -8.17
CA ILE A 131 -2.48 -10.92 -7.19
C ILE A 131 -3.26 -12.20 -7.53
N LYS A 132 -4.52 -12.07 -7.96
CA LYS A 132 -5.32 -13.22 -8.43
C LYS A 132 -4.70 -13.90 -9.64
N ASP A 133 -4.33 -13.12 -10.65
CA ASP A 133 -3.76 -13.64 -11.88
C ASP A 133 -2.40 -14.32 -11.62
N PHE A 134 -1.57 -13.71 -10.77
CA PHE A 134 -0.30 -14.31 -10.33
C PHE A 134 -0.52 -15.61 -9.55
N SER A 135 -1.43 -15.62 -8.59
CA SER A 135 -1.71 -16.80 -7.75
C SER A 135 -2.29 -17.97 -8.56
N ASN A 136 -3.01 -17.67 -9.63
CA ASN A 136 -3.57 -18.68 -10.54
C ASN A 136 -2.59 -19.12 -11.66
N GLY A 137 -1.37 -18.59 -11.67
CA GLY A 137 -0.37 -18.89 -12.71
C GLY A 137 -0.61 -18.21 -14.06
N ASN A 138 -1.53 -17.25 -14.12
CA ASN A 138 -1.88 -16.52 -15.36
C ASN A 138 -0.97 -15.28 -15.58
N LEU A 139 -0.16 -14.92 -14.61
CA LEU A 139 0.76 -13.79 -14.67
C LEU A 139 2.13 -14.19 -14.11
N ALA A 140 3.19 -14.00 -14.88
CA ALA A 140 4.55 -14.24 -14.43
C ALA A 140 5.06 -13.08 -13.55
N TYR A 141 5.96 -13.38 -12.61
CA TYR A 141 6.56 -12.39 -11.70
C TYR A 141 7.19 -11.20 -12.44
N GLU A 142 7.89 -11.49 -13.52
CA GLU A 142 8.59 -10.49 -14.35
C GLU A 142 7.63 -9.48 -14.97
N ASN A 143 6.39 -9.88 -15.23
CA ASN A 143 5.38 -9.07 -15.94
C ASN A 143 4.44 -8.30 -14.99
N ILE A 144 4.59 -8.44 -13.66
CA ILE A 144 3.68 -7.81 -12.67
C ILE A 144 3.66 -6.29 -12.84
N GLU A 145 4.83 -5.66 -12.99
CA GLU A 145 4.92 -4.21 -13.13
C GLU A 145 4.28 -3.72 -14.43
N ASP A 146 4.55 -4.38 -15.54
CA ASP A 146 3.98 -4.03 -16.84
C ASP A 146 2.45 -4.17 -16.84
N GLU A 147 1.92 -5.24 -16.24
CA GLU A 147 0.47 -5.43 -16.12
C GLU A 147 -0.15 -4.36 -15.20
N CYS A 148 0.52 -3.99 -14.11
CA CYS A 148 0.08 -2.89 -13.24
C CYS A 148 -0.02 -1.57 -14.02
N ARG A 149 1.01 -1.22 -14.76
CA ARG A 149 1.03 -0.01 -15.60
C ARG A 149 -0.05 -0.03 -16.67
N LYS A 150 -0.26 -1.17 -17.32
CA LYS A 150 -1.29 -1.37 -18.34
C LYS A 150 -2.70 -1.19 -17.78
N LEU A 151 -3.00 -1.82 -16.65
CA LEU A 151 -4.31 -1.69 -16.00
C LEU A 151 -4.60 -0.26 -15.56
N LEU A 152 -3.63 0.42 -14.96
CA LEU A 152 -3.80 1.77 -14.44
C LEU A 152 -3.80 2.85 -15.54
N LYS A 153 -3.10 2.63 -16.66
CA LYS A 153 -3.13 3.56 -17.81
C LYS A 153 -4.52 3.69 -18.46
N GLN A 154 -5.35 2.68 -18.32
CA GLN A 154 -6.71 2.68 -18.88
C GLN A 154 -7.74 3.39 -17.97
N GLN A 155 -7.28 3.95 -16.85
CA GLN A 155 -8.15 4.49 -15.81
C GLN A 155 -7.83 5.96 -15.55
N ASN A 156 -8.88 6.76 -15.33
CA ASN A 156 -8.75 8.16 -14.98
C ASN A 156 -9.40 8.41 -13.62
N ILE A 157 -8.69 9.11 -12.73
CA ILE A 157 -9.23 9.63 -11.47
C ILE A 157 -9.35 11.14 -11.61
N LEU A 158 -10.52 11.65 -11.30
CA LEU A 158 -10.75 13.08 -11.12
C LEU A 158 -10.75 13.38 -9.62
N VAL A 159 -9.82 14.23 -9.18
CA VAL A 159 -9.72 14.67 -7.77
C VAL A 159 -10.08 16.15 -7.72
N THR A 160 -11.06 16.51 -6.89
CA THR A 160 -11.39 17.90 -6.56
C THR A 160 -10.74 18.24 -5.22
N ILE A 161 -9.96 19.31 -5.18
CA ILE A 161 -9.35 19.83 -3.96
C ILE A 161 -10.07 21.14 -3.63
N GLU A 162 -10.71 21.18 -2.46
CA GLU A 162 -11.27 22.42 -1.91
C GLU A 162 -10.17 23.11 -1.08
N ASN A 163 -10.04 24.46 -1.28
CA ASN A 163 -9.11 25.31 -0.56
C ASN A 163 -9.71 25.79 0.76
#